data_6b23a4b134bfd72f3105c51418df4b8e
#
_entry.id   6b23a4b134bfd72f3105c51418df4b8e
#
_cell.length_a   1.000
_cell.length_b   1.000
_cell.length_c   1.000
_cell.angle_alpha   90.00
_cell.angle_beta   90.00
_cell.angle_gamma   90.00
#
_symmetry.space_group_name_H-M   'P 1'
#
loop_
_entity.id
_entity.type
_entity.pdbx_description
1 polymer ?
#
loop_
_entity_poly.entity_id
_entity_poly.type
_entity_poly.pdbx_seq_one_letter_code
_entity_poly.pdbx_strand_id
1 'polypeptide(L)'
;MAARLRTSDPSRPGWQRVRHGRGFRYLDADGQALSAADRERVRALVIPPAWQDVWICTWPNGHIQAVGTDAAGRRQYLYHPRFRTQQDAAKHEHVQRVARSLPRLRERVADDLAGRGLTRPRVLACLTRLLDLGFLRVGGERYARDNGSFGLTTLRREHATCRKGEIHLCFPAKSGKEVTRTLVDDQAYAVVRSLLRRSDDGPRLFAYWEHRAWHEVHAEDLNAYLRERSGQEVTAKDFRTWYATVLAAVALAVSARTSDSSRTRRGKVVAHAVREVSEYLGNTPAVCRASYIDPRVVESYEQGETIAGALDALGEGSIFGRPATQGGVENAVLKLLRSPPEEGAAE
;
A
#
# COMPACT_ATOMS: atom_id res chain seq x y z
N MET A 1 31.85 13.82 5.27
CA MET A 1 31.17 12.79 4.41
C MET A 1 30.37 11.84 5.30
N ALA A 2 29.10 11.61 5.02
CA ALA A 2 28.30 10.66 5.80
C ALA A 2 28.76 9.21 5.50
N ALA A 3 29.07 8.42 6.53
CA ALA A 3 29.58 7.06 6.39
C ALA A 3 28.66 6.19 5.53
N ARG A 4 29.23 5.38 4.63
CA ARG A 4 28.47 4.41 3.80
C ARG A 4 27.81 3.37 4.71
N LEU A 5 26.55 3.01 4.39
CA LEU A 5 25.84 1.95 5.13
C LEU A 5 26.56 0.60 4.95
N ARG A 6 26.60 -0.17 6.03
CA ARG A 6 27.09 -1.55 6.05
C ARG A 6 25.92 -2.53 6.03
N THR A 7 26.07 -3.65 5.33
CA THR A 7 25.13 -4.76 5.43
C THR A 7 25.32 -5.44 6.78
N SER A 8 24.29 -5.43 7.62
CA SER A 8 24.24 -6.16 8.89
C SER A 8 23.58 -7.50 8.70
N ASP A 9 24.06 -8.50 9.41
CA ASP A 9 23.53 -9.87 9.36
C ASP A 9 23.09 -10.30 10.79
N PRO A 10 21.76 -10.33 11.03
CA PRO A 10 21.23 -10.72 12.34
C PRO A 10 21.45 -12.20 12.73
N SER A 11 21.98 -13.02 11.82
CA SER A 11 22.40 -14.40 12.16
C SER A 11 23.77 -14.47 12.81
N ARG A 12 24.55 -13.39 12.72
CA ARG A 12 25.87 -13.26 13.36
C ARG A 12 25.74 -12.72 14.78
N PRO A 13 26.73 -12.97 15.64
CA PRO A 13 26.79 -12.38 16.97
C PRO A 13 26.61 -10.85 16.93
N GLY A 14 25.79 -10.34 17.81
CA GLY A 14 25.52 -8.91 18.00
C GLY A 14 25.25 -8.61 19.45
N TRP A 15 24.93 -7.38 19.75
CA TRP A 15 24.52 -7.02 21.10
C TRP A 15 23.12 -7.52 21.41
N GLN A 16 22.85 -7.79 22.69
CA GLN A 16 21.59 -8.34 23.15
C GLN A 16 20.94 -7.43 24.17
N ARG A 17 19.60 -7.43 24.20
CA ARG A 17 18.81 -6.79 25.23
C ARG A 17 18.24 -7.86 26.18
N VAL A 18 18.58 -7.78 27.45
CA VAL A 18 18.11 -8.71 28.49
C VAL A 18 17.26 -7.95 29.49
N ARG A 19 16.18 -8.55 29.97
CA ARG A 19 15.33 -7.95 30.99
C ARG A 19 16.07 -7.86 32.32
N HIS A 20 16.00 -6.70 33.00
CA HIS A 20 16.65 -6.47 34.29
C HIS A 20 15.78 -5.58 35.16
N GLY A 21 15.18 -6.16 36.18
CA GLY A 21 14.21 -5.47 37.03
C GLY A 21 13.05 -4.89 36.24
N ARG A 22 12.77 -3.60 36.40
CA ARG A 22 11.73 -2.86 35.66
C ARG A 22 12.20 -2.36 34.28
N GLY A 23 13.46 -2.61 33.89
CA GLY A 23 14.05 -2.11 32.64
C GLY A 23 14.81 -3.16 31.88
N PHE A 24 15.85 -2.73 31.17
CA PHE A 24 16.66 -3.58 30.31
C PHE A 24 18.15 -3.33 30.53
N ARG A 25 18.90 -4.40 30.42
CA ARG A 25 20.36 -4.43 30.33
C ARG A 25 20.76 -4.74 28.88
N TYR A 26 21.87 -4.15 28.44
CA TYR A 26 22.41 -4.40 27.11
C TYR A 26 23.79 -5.02 27.25
N LEU A 27 23.98 -6.15 26.59
CA LEU A 27 25.17 -6.96 26.66
C LEU A 27 25.79 -7.10 25.29
N ASP A 28 27.10 -7.24 25.21
CA ASP A 28 27.80 -7.62 24.00
C ASP A 28 27.70 -9.13 23.71
N ALA A 29 28.42 -9.60 22.68
CA ALA A 29 28.41 -11.01 22.30
C ALA A 29 29.06 -11.93 23.35
N ASP A 30 29.92 -11.40 24.20
CA ASP A 30 30.61 -12.12 25.28
C ASP A 30 29.86 -12.02 26.62
N GLY A 31 28.66 -11.41 26.62
CA GLY A 31 27.84 -11.23 27.81
C GLY A 31 28.28 -10.08 28.73
N GLN A 32 29.20 -9.24 28.30
CA GLN A 32 29.69 -8.08 29.06
C GLN A 32 28.75 -6.89 28.87
N ALA A 33 28.70 -6.02 29.88
CA ALA A 33 27.90 -4.82 29.80
C ALA A 33 28.48 -3.81 28.79
N LEU A 34 27.64 -3.25 27.94
CA LEU A 34 28.06 -2.24 26.96
C LEU A 34 28.67 -0.99 27.63
N SER A 35 29.53 -0.31 26.91
CA SER A 35 30.07 1.00 27.27
C SER A 35 28.94 2.05 27.46
N ALA A 36 29.22 3.15 28.14
CA ALA A 36 28.24 4.22 28.34
C ALA A 36 27.76 4.79 26.99
N ALA A 37 28.69 5.02 26.04
CA ALA A 37 28.40 5.55 24.71
C ALA A 37 27.53 4.58 23.90
N ASP A 38 27.83 3.29 23.93
CA ASP A 38 27.06 2.28 23.21
C ASP A 38 25.64 2.12 23.80
N ARG A 39 25.50 2.19 25.12
CA ARG A 39 24.19 2.18 25.78
C ARG A 39 23.34 3.38 25.38
N GLU A 40 23.94 4.56 25.26
CA GLU A 40 23.24 5.76 24.79
C GLU A 40 22.76 5.59 23.35
N ARG A 41 23.63 5.09 22.45
CA ARG A 41 23.26 4.76 21.07
C ARG A 41 22.09 3.80 21.01
N VAL A 42 22.13 2.74 21.78
CA VAL A 42 21.06 1.71 21.79
C VAL A 42 19.76 2.29 22.35
N ARG A 43 19.80 3.13 23.35
CA ARG A 43 18.61 3.83 23.89
C ARG A 43 17.98 4.73 22.85
N ALA A 44 18.78 5.44 22.04
CA ALA A 44 18.33 6.29 20.96
C ALA A 44 17.59 5.51 19.84
N LEU A 45 17.77 4.18 19.72
CA LEU A 45 17.02 3.35 18.79
C LEU A 45 15.54 3.19 19.19
N VAL A 46 15.17 3.48 20.43
CA VAL A 46 13.80 3.37 20.95
C VAL A 46 13.18 2.00 20.64
N ILE A 47 13.92 0.93 20.93
CA ILE A 47 13.46 -0.45 20.69
C ILE A 47 12.21 -0.72 21.55
N PRO A 48 11.06 -1.13 20.93
CA PRO A 48 9.81 -1.32 21.67
C PRO A 48 9.99 -2.26 22.87
N PRO A 49 9.49 -1.91 24.08
CA PRO A 49 9.64 -2.71 25.29
C PRO A 49 9.05 -4.13 25.18
N ALA A 50 7.97 -4.26 24.38
CA ALA A 50 7.27 -5.53 24.17
C ALA A 50 8.04 -6.54 23.29
N TRP A 51 9.12 -6.10 22.62
CA TRP A 51 9.91 -7.03 21.80
C TRP A 51 10.70 -7.99 22.70
N GLN A 52 10.81 -9.21 22.27
CA GLN A 52 11.60 -10.28 22.87
C GLN A 52 12.75 -10.70 21.94
N ASP A 53 13.74 -11.41 22.44
CA ASP A 53 14.88 -11.95 21.69
C ASP A 53 15.55 -10.89 20.81
N VAL A 54 15.87 -9.74 21.44
CA VAL A 54 16.35 -8.58 20.69
C VAL A 54 17.84 -8.69 20.40
N TRP A 55 18.15 -8.80 19.11
CA TRP A 55 19.49 -8.63 18.54
C TRP A 55 19.69 -7.15 18.15
N ILE A 56 20.88 -6.60 18.41
CA ILE A 56 21.23 -5.21 18.11
C ILE A 56 22.55 -5.19 17.33
N CYS A 57 22.58 -4.45 16.22
CA CYS A 57 23.77 -4.28 15.40
C CYS A 57 24.85 -3.54 16.18
N THR A 58 26.07 -4.07 16.14
CA THR A 58 27.25 -3.45 16.77
C THR A 58 27.70 -2.18 16.04
N TRP A 59 27.41 -2.07 14.74
CA TRP A 59 27.82 -0.94 13.92
C TRP A 59 26.76 0.18 13.87
N PRO A 60 27.14 1.43 14.14
CA PRO A 60 26.21 2.57 14.04
C PRO A 60 25.63 2.75 12.63
N ASN A 61 26.37 2.38 11.59
CA ASN A 61 26.00 2.47 10.18
C ASN A 61 25.49 1.15 9.57
N GLY A 62 25.12 0.14 10.38
CA GLY A 62 24.48 -1.07 9.90
C GLY A 62 23.06 -0.77 9.36
N HIS A 63 22.68 -1.35 8.21
CA HIS A 63 21.36 -1.07 7.61
C HIS A 63 20.19 -1.59 8.46
N ILE A 64 20.34 -2.74 9.13
CA ILE A 64 19.45 -3.19 10.20
C ILE A 64 20.13 -2.80 11.53
N GLN A 65 19.45 -2.05 12.36
CA GLN A 65 19.95 -1.60 13.66
C GLN A 65 19.51 -2.50 14.81
N ALA A 66 18.30 -3.07 14.75
CA ALA A 66 17.85 -4.08 15.70
C ALA A 66 16.82 -5.02 15.06
N VAL A 67 16.73 -6.23 15.59
CA VAL A 67 15.71 -7.23 15.27
C VAL A 67 15.16 -7.76 16.58
N GLY A 68 13.87 -8.03 16.65
CA GLY A 68 13.24 -8.65 17.81
C GLY A 68 11.91 -9.30 17.45
N THR A 69 11.28 -9.98 18.38
CA THR A 69 9.99 -10.63 18.21
C THR A 69 8.92 -9.85 18.96
N ASP A 70 7.84 -9.46 18.29
CA ASP A 70 6.72 -8.74 18.93
C ASP A 70 5.83 -9.69 19.76
N ALA A 71 4.86 -9.12 20.49
CA ALA A 71 3.93 -9.87 21.33
C ALA A 71 3.06 -10.88 20.55
N ALA A 72 2.95 -10.75 19.23
CA ALA A 72 2.25 -11.69 18.36
C ALA A 72 3.17 -12.75 17.74
N GLY A 73 4.42 -12.87 18.23
CA GLY A 73 5.40 -13.84 17.74
C GLY A 73 5.99 -13.50 16.36
N ARG A 74 5.83 -12.26 15.89
CA ARG A 74 6.32 -11.84 14.57
C ARG A 74 7.69 -11.18 14.71
N ARG A 75 8.61 -11.55 13.81
CA ARG A 75 9.92 -10.91 13.71
C ARG A 75 9.78 -9.49 13.20
N GLN A 76 10.35 -8.52 13.91
CA GLN A 76 10.32 -7.10 13.64
C GLN A 76 11.73 -6.55 13.46
N TYR A 77 11.87 -5.49 12.66
CA TYR A 77 13.15 -4.89 12.28
C TYR A 77 13.14 -3.38 12.53
N LEU A 78 14.22 -2.87 13.10
CA LEU A 78 14.56 -1.45 13.10
C LEU A 78 15.67 -1.21 12.09
N TYR A 79 15.38 -0.40 11.10
CA TYR A 79 16.35 -0.03 10.07
C TYR A 79 17.03 1.29 10.39
N HIS A 80 18.23 1.46 9.89
CA HIS A 80 18.93 2.73 9.91
C HIS A 80 18.12 3.80 9.15
N PRO A 81 17.97 5.05 9.65
CA PRO A 81 17.15 6.09 9.00
C PRO A 81 17.48 6.29 7.52
N ARG A 82 18.77 6.38 7.16
CA ARG A 82 19.18 6.51 5.75
C ARG A 82 18.80 5.33 4.88
N PHE A 83 18.86 4.10 5.40
CA PHE A 83 18.41 2.93 4.66
C PHE A 83 16.90 3.00 4.41
N ARG A 84 16.14 3.42 5.43
CA ARG A 84 14.68 3.62 5.31
C ARG A 84 14.34 4.65 4.24
N THR A 85 15.02 5.81 4.25
CA THR A 85 14.83 6.84 3.22
C THR A 85 15.14 6.32 1.82
N GLN A 86 16.23 5.57 1.63
CA GLN A 86 16.59 4.96 0.34
C GLN A 86 15.54 3.95 -0.13
N GLN A 87 15.04 3.09 0.77
CA GLN A 87 14.00 2.11 0.45
C GLN A 87 12.66 2.79 0.12
N ASP A 88 12.31 3.85 0.84
CA ASP A 88 11.09 4.61 0.55
C ASP A 88 11.17 5.33 -0.80
N ALA A 89 12.32 5.91 -1.15
CA ALA A 89 12.54 6.51 -2.47
C ALA A 89 12.44 5.46 -3.58
N ALA A 90 13.14 4.33 -3.44
CA ALA A 90 13.09 3.23 -4.41
C ALA A 90 11.67 2.66 -4.59
N LYS A 91 10.91 2.56 -3.49
CA LYS A 91 9.50 2.14 -3.51
C LYS A 91 8.65 3.10 -4.34
N HIS A 92 8.77 4.41 -4.13
CA HIS A 92 7.98 5.40 -4.86
C HIS A 92 8.35 5.46 -6.35
N GLU A 93 9.63 5.33 -6.69
CA GLU A 93 10.05 5.18 -8.09
C GLU A 93 9.50 3.91 -8.75
N HIS A 94 9.49 2.78 -8.00
CA HIS A 94 8.87 1.54 -8.46
C HIS A 94 7.38 1.75 -8.75
N VAL A 95 6.63 2.36 -7.82
CA VAL A 95 5.19 2.63 -7.99
C VAL A 95 4.92 3.54 -9.19
N GLN A 96 5.78 4.53 -9.49
CA GLN A 96 5.64 5.32 -10.71
C GLN A 96 5.86 4.50 -11.98
N ARG A 97 6.82 3.54 -11.98
CA ARG A 97 6.97 2.62 -13.13
C ARG A 97 5.72 1.78 -13.32
N VAL A 98 5.16 1.27 -12.22
CA VAL A 98 3.87 0.55 -12.24
C VAL A 98 2.77 1.43 -12.81
N ALA A 99 2.61 2.66 -12.32
CA ALA A 99 1.59 3.59 -12.79
C ALA A 99 1.63 3.83 -14.31
N ARG A 100 2.84 3.95 -14.88
CA ARG A 100 3.02 4.07 -16.34
C ARG A 100 2.58 2.82 -17.11
N SER A 101 2.56 1.65 -16.49
CA SER A 101 2.11 0.39 -17.11
C SER A 101 0.61 0.15 -16.97
N LEU A 102 -0.10 0.87 -16.08
CA LEU A 102 -1.53 0.67 -15.81
C LEU A 102 -2.43 0.78 -17.05
N PRO A 103 -2.24 1.73 -17.98
CA PRO A 103 -3.09 1.79 -19.17
C PRO A 103 -3.07 0.49 -19.96
N ARG A 104 -1.88 -0.05 -20.26
CA ARG A 104 -1.71 -1.32 -20.96
C ARG A 104 -2.23 -2.52 -20.17
N LEU A 105 -2.04 -2.52 -18.86
CA LEU A 105 -2.60 -3.55 -18.00
C LEU A 105 -4.13 -3.54 -18.06
N ARG A 106 -4.78 -2.36 -18.00
CA ARG A 106 -6.23 -2.21 -18.08
C ARG A 106 -6.81 -2.70 -19.41
N GLU A 107 -6.12 -2.47 -20.52
CA GLU A 107 -6.50 -3.00 -21.84
C GLU A 107 -6.52 -4.54 -21.82
N ARG A 108 -5.44 -5.17 -21.37
CA ARG A 108 -5.35 -6.63 -21.26
C ARG A 108 -6.37 -7.22 -20.30
N VAL A 109 -6.65 -6.54 -19.20
CA VAL A 109 -7.69 -6.91 -18.23
C VAL A 109 -9.08 -6.84 -18.88
N ALA A 110 -9.35 -5.83 -19.72
CA ALA A 110 -10.60 -5.71 -20.45
C ALA A 110 -10.77 -6.86 -21.47
N ASP A 111 -9.71 -7.24 -22.18
CA ASP A 111 -9.71 -8.37 -23.10
C ASP A 111 -10.04 -9.69 -22.39
N ASP A 112 -9.37 -9.97 -21.26
CA ASP A 112 -9.63 -11.17 -20.47
C ASP A 112 -11.06 -11.18 -19.89
N LEU A 113 -11.59 -10.01 -19.44
CA LEU A 113 -12.96 -9.88 -18.95
C LEU A 113 -14.02 -10.14 -20.01
N ALA A 114 -13.75 -9.80 -21.27
CA ALA A 114 -14.65 -10.02 -22.40
C ALA A 114 -14.82 -11.52 -22.72
N GLY A 115 -13.96 -12.39 -22.20
CA GLY A 115 -14.01 -13.84 -22.36
C GLY A 115 -15.30 -14.45 -21.85
N ARG A 116 -15.48 -15.77 -22.09
CA ARG A 116 -16.67 -16.53 -21.65
C ARG A 116 -16.33 -17.47 -20.48
N GLY A 117 -17.34 -17.81 -19.69
CA GLY A 117 -17.22 -18.73 -18.56
C GLY A 117 -16.48 -18.13 -17.38
N LEU A 118 -16.20 -18.93 -16.37
CA LEU A 118 -15.44 -18.56 -15.19
C LEU A 118 -14.02 -19.14 -15.24
N THR A 119 -13.33 -18.84 -16.34
CA THR A 119 -11.94 -19.27 -16.58
C THR A 119 -10.97 -18.51 -15.65
N ARG A 120 -9.79 -19.10 -15.42
CA ARG A 120 -8.74 -18.48 -14.58
C ARG A 120 -8.38 -17.05 -15.01
N PRO A 121 -8.08 -16.75 -16.30
CA PRO A 121 -7.78 -15.39 -16.73
C PRO A 121 -8.93 -14.42 -16.46
N ARG A 122 -10.16 -14.80 -16.76
CA ARG A 122 -11.33 -13.93 -16.60
C ARG A 122 -11.64 -13.61 -15.13
N VAL A 123 -11.50 -14.58 -14.24
CA VAL A 123 -11.71 -14.35 -12.79
C VAL A 123 -10.60 -13.47 -12.22
N LEU A 124 -9.33 -13.69 -12.62
CA LEU A 124 -8.21 -12.85 -12.20
C LEU A 124 -8.30 -11.43 -12.77
N ALA A 125 -8.80 -11.27 -13.98
CA ALA A 125 -9.10 -9.98 -14.59
C ALA A 125 -10.20 -9.24 -13.79
N CYS A 126 -11.25 -9.93 -13.36
CA CYS A 126 -12.28 -9.35 -12.50
C CYS A 126 -11.70 -8.87 -11.15
N LEU A 127 -10.89 -9.69 -10.50
CA LEU A 127 -10.19 -9.29 -9.26
C LEU A 127 -9.29 -8.07 -9.49
N THR A 128 -8.55 -8.02 -10.61
CA THR A 128 -7.72 -6.86 -10.96
C THR A 128 -8.56 -5.61 -11.17
N ARG A 129 -9.70 -5.73 -11.86
CA ARG A 129 -10.63 -4.61 -12.06
C ARG A 129 -11.19 -4.10 -10.74
N LEU A 130 -11.60 -4.98 -9.85
CA LEU A 130 -12.09 -4.60 -8.52
C LEU A 130 -11.00 -3.99 -7.63
N LEU A 131 -9.76 -4.44 -7.78
CA LEU A 131 -8.59 -3.86 -7.12
C LEU A 131 -8.34 -2.42 -7.60
N ASP A 132 -8.41 -2.22 -8.91
CA ASP A 132 -8.19 -0.93 -9.58
C ASP A 132 -9.30 0.10 -9.28
N LEU A 133 -10.54 -0.36 -9.07
CA LEU A 133 -11.68 0.50 -8.76
C LEU A 133 -11.92 0.71 -7.27
N GLY A 134 -11.68 -0.30 -6.45
CA GLY A 134 -12.15 -0.36 -5.05
C GLY A 134 -11.08 -0.06 -4.01
N PHE A 135 -9.82 0.10 -4.40
CA PHE A 135 -8.68 0.33 -3.47
C PHE A 135 -8.58 -0.73 -2.36
N LEU A 136 -9.00 -1.93 -2.67
CA LEU A 136 -9.12 -3.04 -1.72
C LEU A 136 -7.73 -3.60 -1.37
N ARG A 137 -7.63 -4.18 -0.17
CA ARG A 137 -6.48 -5.02 0.16
C ARG A 137 -6.63 -6.37 -0.52
N VAL A 138 -5.50 -6.96 -0.96
CA VAL A 138 -5.53 -8.27 -1.62
C VAL A 138 -6.13 -9.36 -0.71
N GLY A 139 -5.86 -9.32 0.58
CA GLY A 139 -6.21 -10.37 1.53
C GLY A 139 -5.05 -11.33 1.77
N GLY A 140 -5.17 -12.16 2.77
CA GLY A 140 -4.21 -13.20 3.08
C GLY A 140 -4.86 -14.28 3.94
N GLU A 141 -4.60 -15.56 3.60
CA GLU A 141 -5.23 -16.72 4.19
C GLU A 141 -5.10 -16.77 5.71
N ARG A 142 -3.89 -16.51 6.21
CA ARG A 142 -3.64 -16.50 7.65
C ARG A 142 -4.49 -15.47 8.39
N TYR A 143 -4.64 -14.25 7.83
CA TYR A 143 -5.45 -13.20 8.45
C TYR A 143 -6.94 -13.51 8.40
N ALA A 144 -7.41 -14.13 7.33
CA ALA A 144 -8.81 -14.56 7.20
C ALA A 144 -9.14 -15.65 8.21
N ARG A 145 -8.24 -16.63 8.38
CA ARG A 145 -8.44 -17.75 9.32
C ARG A 145 -8.26 -17.34 10.79
N ASP A 146 -7.16 -16.64 11.11
CA ASP A 146 -6.78 -16.40 12.50
C ASP A 146 -7.48 -15.18 13.12
N ASN A 147 -7.88 -14.20 12.29
CA ASN A 147 -8.44 -12.92 12.75
C ASN A 147 -9.82 -12.57 12.15
N GLY A 148 -10.40 -13.43 11.32
CA GLY A 148 -11.64 -13.11 10.62
C GLY A 148 -11.56 -11.82 9.77
N SER A 149 -10.36 -11.48 9.29
CA SER A 149 -10.12 -10.25 8.52
C SER A 149 -9.89 -10.57 7.06
N PHE A 150 -10.77 -10.07 6.20
CA PHE A 150 -10.81 -10.41 4.79
C PHE A 150 -10.19 -9.32 3.91
N GLY A 151 -9.83 -9.70 2.70
CA GLY A 151 -9.48 -8.85 1.58
C GLY A 151 -9.91 -9.54 0.29
N LEU A 152 -9.62 -8.92 -0.85
CA LEU A 152 -10.21 -9.26 -2.13
C LEU A 152 -10.19 -10.76 -2.45
N THR A 153 -9.03 -11.43 -2.35
CA THR A 153 -8.90 -12.88 -2.65
C THR A 153 -9.52 -13.78 -1.58
N THR A 154 -9.73 -13.27 -0.37
CA THR A 154 -10.31 -14.04 0.73
C THR A 154 -11.77 -13.73 1.00
N LEU A 155 -12.41 -12.89 0.18
CA LEU A 155 -13.85 -12.60 0.30
C LEU A 155 -14.67 -13.88 0.19
N ARG A 156 -15.73 -13.95 0.97
CA ARG A 156 -16.75 -15.00 0.91
C ARG A 156 -17.95 -14.55 0.08
N ARG A 157 -18.79 -15.47 -0.36
CA ARG A 157 -20.03 -15.15 -1.10
C ARG A 157 -20.97 -14.25 -0.31
N GLU A 158 -21.07 -14.45 0.99
CA GLU A 158 -21.88 -13.64 1.91
C GLU A 158 -21.44 -12.17 2.00
N HIS A 159 -20.17 -11.86 1.63
CA HIS A 159 -19.62 -10.51 1.64
C HIS A 159 -19.96 -9.70 0.38
N ALA A 160 -20.63 -10.29 -0.60
CA ALA A 160 -20.93 -9.62 -1.85
C ALA A 160 -22.39 -9.77 -2.25
N THR A 161 -22.97 -8.70 -2.76
CA THR A 161 -24.27 -8.72 -3.42
C THR A 161 -24.22 -7.95 -4.74
N CYS A 162 -25.03 -8.37 -5.70
CA CYS A 162 -25.15 -7.74 -7.01
C CYS A 162 -26.57 -7.24 -7.21
N ARG A 163 -26.77 -5.91 -7.35
CA ARG A 163 -28.08 -5.29 -7.56
C ARG A 163 -27.98 -4.15 -8.57
N LYS A 164 -28.88 -4.12 -9.55
CA LYS A 164 -29.03 -3.00 -10.52
C LYS A 164 -27.73 -2.56 -11.20
N GLY A 165 -26.83 -3.50 -11.53
CA GLY A 165 -25.53 -3.18 -12.15
C GLY A 165 -24.41 -2.84 -11.14
N GLU A 166 -24.71 -2.80 -9.86
CA GLU A 166 -23.75 -2.48 -8.80
C GLU A 166 -23.29 -3.73 -8.05
N ILE A 167 -22.01 -3.78 -7.75
CA ILE A 167 -21.38 -4.77 -6.86
C ILE A 167 -21.23 -4.13 -5.49
N HIS A 168 -21.96 -4.64 -4.51
CA HIS A 168 -21.85 -4.20 -3.13
C HIS A 168 -21.00 -5.21 -2.35
N LEU A 169 -19.91 -4.73 -1.74
CA LEU A 169 -19.03 -5.51 -0.89
C LEU A 169 -19.13 -4.99 0.54
N CYS A 170 -19.38 -5.87 1.50
CA CYS A 170 -19.41 -5.55 2.93
C CYS A 170 -18.73 -6.68 3.71
N PHE A 171 -17.62 -6.38 4.38
CA PHE A 171 -16.82 -7.40 5.05
C PHE A 171 -15.93 -6.83 6.16
N PRO A 172 -15.63 -7.63 7.22
CA PRO A 172 -14.66 -7.25 8.22
C PRO A 172 -13.23 -7.28 7.65
N ALA A 173 -12.55 -6.14 7.76
CA ALA A 173 -11.18 -5.98 7.27
C ALA A 173 -10.18 -5.82 8.44
N LYS A 174 -8.94 -5.46 8.12
CA LYS A 174 -7.85 -5.31 9.09
C LYS A 174 -8.27 -4.46 10.31
N SER A 175 -7.96 -4.96 11.49
CA SER A 175 -8.26 -4.34 12.80
C SER A 175 -9.75 -4.28 13.13
N GLY A 176 -10.56 -5.22 12.62
CA GLY A 176 -11.99 -5.33 12.91
C GLY A 176 -12.86 -4.22 12.30
N LYS A 177 -12.28 -3.38 11.42
CA LYS A 177 -13.05 -2.35 10.71
C LYS A 177 -13.86 -2.98 9.61
N GLU A 178 -15.15 -2.67 9.55
CA GLU A 178 -16.00 -3.02 8.43
C GLU A 178 -15.64 -2.17 7.21
N VAL A 179 -15.52 -2.81 6.06
CA VAL A 179 -15.32 -2.15 4.76
C VAL A 179 -16.55 -2.36 3.91
N THR A 180 -17.20 -1.25 3.56
CA THR A 180 -18.29 -1.22 2.59
C THR A 180 -17.81 -0.54 1.32
N ARG A 181 -18.07 -1.17 0.15
CA ARG A 181 -17.74 -0.61 -1.18
C ARG A 181 -18.87 -0.92 -2.14
N THR A 182 -19.26 0.09 -2.91
CA THR A 182 -20.14 -0.06 -4.07
C THR A 182 -19.31 0.23 -5.31
N LEU A 183 -19.29 -0.72 -6.24
CA LEU A 183 -18.49 -0.66 -7.47
C LEU A 183 -19.42 -0.83 -8.67
N VAL A 184 -19.19 -0.03 -9.71
CA VAL A 184 -19.95 -0.04 -10.96
C VAL A 184 -18.99 -0.40 -12.09
N ASP A 185 -19.16 -1.56 -12.68
CA ASP A 185 -18.46 -2.04 -13.87
C ASP A 185 -19.22 -3.24 -14.43
N ASP A 186 -19.74 -3.13 -15.62
CA ASP A 186 -20.64 -4.12 -16.21
C ASP A 186 -19.99 -5.50 -16.39
N GLN A 187 -18.71 -5.52 -16.79
CA GLN A 187 -17.98 -6.77 -17.01
C GLN A 187 -17.66 -7.47 -15.68
N ALA A 188 -17.16 -6.71 -14.71
CA ALA A 188 -16.91 -7.25 -13.37
C ALA A 188 -18.23 -7.70 -12.70
N TYR A 189 -19.31 -6.92 -12.85
CA TYR A 189 -20.64 -7.29 -12.37
C TYR A 189 -21.10 -8.64 -12.90
N ALA A 190 -20.98 -8.86 -14.24
CA ALA A 190 -21.34 -10.12 -14.85
C ALA A 190 -20.55 -11.30 -14.28
N VAL A 191 -19.26 -11.12 -14.04
CA VAL A 191 -18.39 -12.18 -13.45
C VAL A 191 -18.78 -12.43 -11.99
N VAL A 192 -18.88 -11.40 -11.16
CA VAL A 192 -19.24 -11.54 -9.72
C VAL A 192 -20.63 -12.16 -9.56
N ARG A 193 -21.61 -11.73 -10.37
CA ARG A 193 -22.96 -12.33 -10.39
C ARG A 193 -22.93 -13.80 -10.75
N SER A 194 -22.08 -14.21 -11.70
CA SER A 194 -21.91 -15.62 -12.08
C SER A 194 -21.24 -16.42 -10.96
N LEU A 195 -20.24 -15.86 -10.29
CA LEU A 195 -19.56 -16.45 -9.14
C LEU A 195 -20.52 -16.68 -7.95
N LEU A 196 -21.41 -15.74 -7.68
CA LEU A 196 -22.42 -15.88 -6.63
C LEU A 196 -23.44 -16.99 -6.90
N ARG A 197 -23.64 -17.35 -8.19
CA ARG A 197 -24.60 -18.38 -8.64
C ARG A 197 -23.98 -19.75 -8.90
N ARG A 198 -22.66 -19.88 -8.74
CA ARG A 198 -22.01 -21.18 -8.96
C ARG A 198 -22.52 -22.22 -7.97
N SER A 199 -22.60 -23.48 -8.40
CA SER A 199 -23.28 -24.57 -7.70
C SER A 199 -22.45 -25.33 -6.68
N ASP A 200 -21.14 -25.03 -6.54
CA ASP A 200 -20.28 -25.65 -5.52
C ASP A 200 -20.56 -25.08 -4.11
N ASP A 201 -20.24 -25.86 -3.08
CA ASP A 201 -20.44 -25.46 -1.66
C ASP A 201 -19.30 -24.61 -1.09
N GLY A 202 -18.30 -24.24 -1.91
CA GLY A 202 -17.15 -23.43 -1.47
C GLY A 202 -17.58 -22.04 -0.97
N PRO A 203 -17.12 -21.62 0.21
CA PRO A 203 -17.52 -20.33 0.79
C PRO A 203 -16.88 -19.13 0.10
N ARG A 204 -15.75 -19.33 -0.60
CA ARG A 204 -15.02 -18.25 -1.27
C ARG A 204 -15.81 -17.66 -2.41
N LEU A 205 -15.77 -16.34 -2.53
CA LEU A 205 -16.39 -15.63 -3.65
C LEU A 205 -15.64 -15.93 -4.95
N PHE A 206 -14.31 -15.77 -4.93
CA PHE A 206 -13.50 -15.91 -6.15
C PHE A 206 -12.91 -17.30 -6.29
N ALA A 207 -13.40 -18.00 -7.29
CA ALA A 207 -12.87 -19.27 -7.77
C ALA A 207 -13.05 -19.36 -9.28
N TYR A 208 -12.20 -20.14 -9.97
CA TYR A 208 -12.28 -20.39 -11.40
C TYR A 208 -12.48 -21.87 -11.67
N TRP A 209 -13.04 -22.17 -12.84
CA TRP A 209 -13.28 -23.54 -13.28
C TRP A 209 -12.18 -23.97 -14.24
N GLU A 210 -11.43 -24.98 -13.88
CA GLU A 210 -10.36 -25.57 -14.68
C GLU A 210 -10.23 -27.05 -14.39
N HIS A 211 -9.88 -27.86 -15.40
CA HIS A 211 -9.73 -29.31 -15.28
C HIS A 211 -10.90 -30.01 -14.56
N ARG A 212 -12.13 -29.56 -14.84
CA ARG A 212 -13.39 -30.11 -14.28
C ARG A 212 -13.50 -29.92 -12.74
N ALA A 213 -12.79 -28.97 -12.17
CA ALA A 213 -12.83 -28.63 -10.74
C ALA A 213 -12.85 -27.11 -10.51
N TRP A 214 -13.39 -26.71 -9.36
CA TRP A 214 -13.28 -25.35 -8.87
C TRP A 214 -11.96 -25.15 -8.12
N HIS A 215 -11.26 -24.08 -8.45
CA HIS A 215 -10.01 -23.68 -7.80
C HIS A 215 -10.19 -22.30 -7.16
N GLU A 216 -9.97 -22.20 -5.85
CA GLU A 216 -9.98 -20.91 -5.16
C GLU A 216 -8.82 -20.03 -5.62
N VAL A 217 -9.05 -18.71 -5.70
CA VAL A 217 -7.99 -17.76 -6.05
C VAL A 217 -7.25 -17.33 -4.79
N HIS A 218 -5.92 -17.38 -4.83
CA HIS A 218 -5.03 -16.91 -3.78
C HIS A 218 -4.34 -15.60 -4.16
N ALA A 219 -3.73 -14.92 -3.17
CA ALA A 219 -3.02 -13.66 -3.39
C ALA A 219 -1.84 -13.81 -4.37
N GLU A 220 -1.21 -14.96 -4.35
CA GLU A 220 -0.10 -15.33 -5.24
C GLU A 220 -0.56 -15.43 -6.70
N ASP A 221 -1.75 -16.00 -6.95
CA ASP A 221 -2.34 -16.08 -8.30
C ASP A 221 -2.60 -14.70 -8.87
N LEU A 222 -3.19 -13.80 -8.06
CA LEU A 222 -3.45 -12.42 -8.47
C LEU A 222 -2.16 -11.68 -8.77
N ASN A 223 -1.15 -11.77 -7.90
CA ASN A 223 0.13 -11.12 -8.13
C ASN A 223 0.88 -11.70 -9.35
N ALA A 224 0.80 -13.01 -9.59
CA ALA A 224 1.36 -13.64 -10.79
C ALA A 224 0.67 -13.11 -12.06
N TYR A 225 -0.66 -13.04 -12.06
CA TYR A 225 -1.43 -12.48 -13.17
C TYR A 225 -1.08 -11.01 -13.44
N LEU A 226 -0.96 -10.18 -12.38
CA LEU A 226 -0.57 -8.79 -12.52
C LEU A 226 0.79 -8.64 -13.20
N ARG A 227 1.79 -9.43 -12.79
CA ARG A 227 3.13 -9.44 -13.42
C ARG A 227 3.07 -9.88 -14.87
N GLU A 228 2.37 -10.97 -15.16
CA GLU A 228 2.21 -11.49 -16.51
C GLU A 228 1.56 -10.46 -17.44
N ARG A 229 0.44 -9.84 -17.00
CA ARG A 229 -0.31 -8.89 -17.84
C ARG A 229 0.35 -7.52 -17.95
N SER A 230 1.07 -7.07 -16.95
CA SER A 230 1.80 -5.79 -17.01
C SER A 230 3.16 -5.89 -17.70
N GLY A 231 3.80 -7.06 -17.64
CA GLY A 231 5.22 -7.23 -18.00
C GLY A 231 6.18 -6.53 -17.05
N GLN A 232 5.74 -6.27 -15.80
CA GLN A 232 6.48 -5.55 -14.77
C GLN A 232 6.35 -6.29 -13.43
N GLU A 233 7.25 -6.01 -12.49
CA GLU A 233 7.13 -6.49 -11.11
C GLU A 233 6.05 -5.71 -10.35
N VAL A 234 4.79 -6.02 -10.64
CA VAL A 234 3.61 -5.38 -10.04
C VAL A 234 2.98 -6.28 -8.99
N THR A 235 2.53 -5.68 -7.90
CA THR A 235 1.75 -6.34 -6.87
C THR A 235 0.46 -5.57 -6.57
N ALA A 236 -0.51 -6.23 -5.98
CA ALA A 236 -1.75 -5.60 -5.52
C ALA A 236 -1.51 -4.44 -4.52
N LYS A 237 -0.38 -4.46 -3.79
CA LYS A 237 0.00 -3.37 -2.88
C LYS A 237 0.34 -2.09 -3.62
N ASP A 238 0.93 -2.18 -4.82
CA ASP A 238 1.35 -1.02 -5.59
C ASP A 238 0.16 -0.17 -6.05
N PHE A 239 -0.97 -0.80 -6.37
CA PHE A 239 -2.23 -0.08 -6.64
C PHE A 239 -2.63 0.82 -5.48
N ARG A 240 -2.58 0.32 -4.26
CA ARG A 240 -2.94 1.12 -3.08
C ARG A 240 -1.99 2.27 -2.83
N THR A 241 -0.70 2.07 -3.09
CA THR A 241 0.33 3.12 -2.95
C THR A 241 0.14 4.19 -4.03
N TRP A 242 -0.11 3.76 -5.27
CA TRP A 242 -0.37 4.68 -6.36
C TRP A 242 -1.61 5.52 -6.12
N TYR A 243 -2.73 4.89 -5.80
CA TYR A 243 -3.98 5.61 -5.56
C TYR A 243 -3.96 6.51 -4.34
N ALA A 244 -3.25 6.13 -3.28
CA ALA A 244 -3.04 7.05 -2.15
C ALA A 244 -2.35 8.34 -2.59
N THR A 245 -1.35 8.21 -3.47
CA THR A 245 -0.62 9.34 -4.04
C THR A 245 -1.52 10.19 -4.94
N VAL A 246 -2.30 9.56 -5.83
CA VAL A 246 -3.25 10.26 -6.73
C VAL A 246 -4.33 10.99 -5.92
N LEU A 247 -4.96 10.33 -4.96
CA LEU A 247 -6.00 10.93 -4.12
C LEU A 247 -5.45 12.09 -3.29
N ALA A 248 -4.22 11.99 -2.76
CA ALA A 248 -3.57 13.08 -2.05
C ALA A 248 -3.32 14.28 -2.98
N ALA A 249 -2.84 14.04 -4.20
CA ALA A 249 -2.63 15.09 -5.19
C ALA A 249 -3.94 15.81 -5.57
N VAL A 250 -5.03 15.05 -5.74
CA VAL A 250 -6.37 15.59 -6.01
C VAL A 250 -6.86 16.44 -4.84
N ALA A 251 -6.81 15.92 -3.61
CA ALA A 251 -7.26 16.62 -2.41
C ALA A 251 -6.49 17.93 -2.18
N LEU A 252 -5.17 17.91 -2.39
CA LEU A 252 -4.33 19.10 -2.29
C LEU A 252 -4.64 20.11 -3.39
N ALA A 253 -4.85 19.67 -4.63
CA ALA A 253 -5.18 20.56 -5.75
C ALA A 253 -6.55 21.24 -5.57
N VAL A 254 -7.56 20.52 -5.09
CA VAL A 254 -8.88 21.08 -4.77
C VAL A 254 -8.78 22.11 -3.64
N SER A 255 -8.02 21.80 -2.59
CA SER A 255 -7.84 22.67 -1.45
C SER A 255 -7.02 23.93 -1.78
N ALA A 256 -6.09 23.87 -2.74
CA ALA A 256 -5.28 25.01 -3.17
C ALA A 256 -6.13 26.15 -3.76
N ARG A 257 -7.26 25.82 -4.38
CA ARG A 257 -8.19 26.83 -4.98
C ARG A 257 -8.85 27.74 -3.96
N THR A 258 -8.95 27.30 -2.70
CA THR A 258 -9.68 27.99 -1.62
C THR A 258 -8.78 28.53 -0.53
N SER A 259 -7.46 28.33 -0.63
CA SER A 259 -6.54 28.58 0.48
C SER A 259 -5.64 29.80 0.27
N ASP A 260 -5.59 30.65 1.29
CA ASP A 260 -4.59 31.69 1.48
C ASP A 260 -3.19 31.09 1.74
N SER A 261 -2.13 31.79 1.33
CA SER A 261 -0.75 31.28 1.18
C SER A 261 0.05 31.07 2.47
N SER A 262 -0.54 31.16 3.67
CA SER A 262 0.24 31.04 4.92
C SER A 262 0.74 29.60 5.17
N ARG A 263 2.00 29.44 5.58
CA ARG A 263 2.65 28.14 5.87
C ARG A 263 1.86 27.28 6.87
N THR A 264 1.30 27.91 7.91
CA THR A 264 0.49 27.21 8.93
C THR A 264 -0.78 26.64 8.32
N ARG A 265 -1.41 27.36 7.38
CA ARG A 265 -2.64 26.93 6.72
C ARG A 265 -2.36 25.78 5.73
N ARG A 266 -1.25 25.85 4.98
CA ARG A 266 -0.79 24.74 4.12
C ARG A 266 -0.59 23.46 4.93
N GLY A 267 0.04 23.51 6.09
CA GLY A 267 0.20 22.36 6.97
C GLY A 267 -1.13 21.73 7.42
N LYS A 268 -2.17 22.55 7.70
CA LYS A 268 -3.52 22.08 8.05
C LYS A 268 -4.19 21.39 6.84
N VAL A 269 -4.03 21.95 5.65
CA VAL A 269 -4.54 21.36 4.39
C VAL A 269 -3.91 20.01 4.13
N VAL A 270 -2.58 19.88 4.23
CA VAL A 270 -1.88 18.61 4.08
C VAL A 270 -2.39 17.58 5.09
N ALA A 271 -2.54 17.97 6.37
CA ALA A 271 -3.05 17.08 7.40
C ALA A 271 -4.49 16.62 7.11
N HIS A 272 -5.34 17.50 6.55
CA HIS A 272 -6.70 17.18 6.13
C HIS A 272 -6.70 16.19 4.96
N ALA A 273 -5.97 16.46 3.88
CA ALA A 273 -5.84 15.58 2.73
C ALA A 273 -5.34 14.18 3.12
N VAL A 274 -4.31 14.10 3.98
CA VAL A 274 -3.80 12.82 4.49
C VAL A 274 -4.87 12.07 5.29
N ARG A 275 -5.70 12.76 6.06
CA ARG A 275 -6.79 12.15 6.85
C ARG A 275 -7.85 11.57 5.92
N GLU A 276 -8.34 12.32 4.94
CA GLU A 276 -9.33 11.84 3.96
C GLU A 276 -8.83 10.59 3.22
N VAL A 277 -7.60 10.64 2.70
CA VAL A 277 -7.00 9.49 2.01
C VAL A 277 -6.85 8.30 2.97
N SER A 278 -6.49 8.54 4.23
CA SER A 278 -6.32 7.48 5.23
C SER A 278 -7.64 6.80 5.58
N GLU A 279 -8.71 7.56 5.70
CA GLU A 279 -10.08 7.05 5.93
C GLU A 279 -10.54 6.19 4.75
N TYR A 280 -10.34 6.71 3.53
CA TYR A 280 -10.70 5.99 2.31
C TYR A 280 -9.95 4.66 2.19
N LEU A 281 -8.66 4.62 2.52
CA LEU A 281 -7.85 3.41 2.49
C LEU A 281 -8.02 2.50 3.73
N GLY A 282 -8.73 2.96 4.78
CA GLY A 282 -8.84 2.25 6.04
C GLY A 282 -7.51 2.07 6.77
N ASN A 283 -6.65 3.10 6.74
CA ASN A 283 -5.39 3.18 7.47
C ASN A 283 -5.45 4.25 8.57
N THR A 284 -4.38 4.37 9.38
CA THR A 284 -4.19 5.57 10.20
C THR A 284 -3.52 6.67 9.38
N PRO A 285 -3.74 7.96 9.67
CA PRO A 285 -3.07 9.07 8.95
C PRO A 285 -1.55 8.96 8.94
N ALA A 286 -0.94 8.58 10.06
CA ALA A 286 0.51 8.40 10.16
C ALA A 286 1.02 7.29 9.22
N VAL A 287 0.36 6.13 9.18
CA VAL A 287 0.71 5.03 8.27
C VAL A 287 0.45 5.43 6.82
N CYS A 288 -0.65 6.13 6.54
CA CYS A 288 -0.98 6.57 5.20
C CYS A 288 0.10 7.49 4.64
N ARG A 289 0.47 8.54 5.40
CA ARG A 289 1.51 9.50 5.03
C ARG A 289 2.87 8.83 4.84
N ALA A 290 3.29 7.99 5.78
CA ALA A 290 4.63 7.39 5.77
C ALA A 290 4.81 6.25 4.75
N SER A 291 3.73 5.53 4.41
CA SER A 291 3.86 4.28 3.66
C SER A 291 3.13 4.23 2.33
N TYR A 292 2.22 5.15 2.05
CA TYR A 292 1.38 5.10 0.85
C TYR A 292 1.44 6.36 -0.01
N ILE A 293 1.55 7.55 0.58
CA ILE A 293 1.62 8.81 -0.18
C ILE A 293 3.07 9.09 -0.55
N ASP A 294 3.33 9.36 -1.83
CA ASP A 294 4.64 9.84 -2.28
C ASP A 294 4.90 11.24 -1.68
N PRO A 295 5.98 11.43 -0.91
CA PRO A 295 6.23 12.70 -0.22
C PRO A 295 6.37 13.89 -1.19
N ARG A 296 6.82 13.65 -2.42
CA ARG A 296 6.97 14.70 -3.44
C ARG A 296 5.65 15.40 -3.78
N VAL A 297 4.50 14.72 -3.65
CA VAL A 297 3.19 15.39 -3.84
C VAL A 297 2.97 16.47 -2.80
N VAL A 298 3.39 16.24 -1.55
CA VAL A 298 3.29 17.24 -0.48
C VAL A 298 4.33 18.34 -0.67
N GLU A 299 5.55 17.99 -1.05
CA GLU A 299 6.63 18.93 -1.32
C GLU A 299 6.25 19.88 -2.48
N SER A 300 5.76 19.37 -3.60
CA SER A 300 5.25 20.19 -4.71
C SER A 300 4.12 21.13 -4.26
N TYR A 301 3.17 20.64 -3.46
CA TYR A 301 2.11 21.49 -2.91
C TYR A 301 2.66 22.62 -2.03
N GLU A 302 3.65 22.35 -1.20
CA GLU A 302 4.31 23.36 -0.34
C GLU A 302 5.04 24.43 -1.18
N GLN A 303 5.49 24.06 -2.39
CA GLN A 303 6.08 24.97 -3.39
C GLN A 303 5.04 25.70 -4.25
N GLY A 304 3.76 25.37 -4.11
CA GLY A 304 2.66 25.97 -4.86
C GLY A 304 2.29 25.23 -6.16
N GLU A 305 2.94 24.09 -6.41
CA GLU A 305 2.66 23.26 -7.58
C GLU A 305 1.58 22.22 -7.27
N THR A 306 0.59 22.11 -8.17
CA THR A 306 -0.51 21.14 -8.04
C THR A 306 -0.97 20.65 -9.41
N ILE A 307 -1.85 19.66 -9.40
CA ILE A 307 -2.53 19.17 -10.60
C ILE A 307 -3.85 19.90 -10.91
N ALA A 308 -4.06 21.10 -10.36
CA ALA A 308 -5.33 21.84 -10.50
C ALA A 308 -5.77 22.03 -11.96
N GLY A 309 -4.85 22.37 -12.88
CA GLY A 309 -5.15 22.50 -14.29
C GLY A 309 -5.65 21.21 -14.97
N ALA A 310 -5.20 20.05 -14.49
CA ALA A 310 -5.71 18.78 -15.01
C ALA A 310 -7.12 18.45 -14.49
N LEU A 311 -7.48 18.97 -13.31
CA LEU A 311 -8.85 18.81 -12.77
C LEU A 311 -9.86 19.67 -13.54
N ASP A 312 -9.46 20.83 -14.05
CA ASP A 312 -10.32 21.70 -14.86
C ASP A 312 -10.71 21.01 -16.19
N ALA A 313 -9.77 20.28 -16.78
CA ALA A 313 -9.98 19.55 -18.03
C ALA A 313 -10.88 18.30 -17.87
N LEU A 314 -11.18 17.83 -16.66
CA LEU A 314 -12.03 16.65 -16.43
C LEU A 314 -13.49 16.87 -16.84
N GLY A 315 -13.97 18.14 -16.92
CA GLY A 315 -15.33 18.47 -17.35
C GLY A 315 -15.56 18.29 -18.85
N GLU A 316 -14.52 18.26 -19.68
CA GLU A 316 -14.61 18.33 -21.12
C GLU A 316 -14.55 16.98 -21.86
N GLY A 317 -14.36 15.85 -21.16
CA GLY A 317 -14.17 14.57 -21.85
C GLY A 317 -14.19 13.32 -20.96
N SER A 318 -14.98 13.29 -19.91
CA SER A 318 -15.08 12.09 -19.05
C SER A 318 -15.71 10.93 -19.83
N ILE A 319 -14.93 9.88 -20.08
CA ILE A 319 -15.45 8.63 -20.63
C ILE A 319 -16.30 7.96 -19.55
N PHE A 320 -17.62 7.85 -19.85
CA PHE A 320 -18.58 7.20 -18.96
C PHE A 320 -18.06 5.82 -18.51
N GLY A 321 -18.06 5.55 -17.19
CA GLY A 321 -17.62 4.27 -16.61
C GLY A 321 -16.15 4.19 -16.22
N ARG A 322 -15.34 5.25 -16.38
CA ARG A 322 -13.99 5.30 -15.80
C ARG A 322 -13.96 6.22 -14.56
N PRO A 323 -13.26 5.81 -13.48
CA PRO A 323 -13.06 6.72 -12.35
C PRO A 323 -12.37 8.01 -12.80
N ALA A 324 -12.86 9.17 -12.33
CA ALA A 324 -12.29 10.48 -12.64
C ALA A 324 -10.80 10.62 -12.26
N THR A 325 -10.32 9.75 -11.36
CA THR A 325 -8.93 9.69 -10.93
C THR A 325 -8.00 8.96 -11.90
N GLN A 326 -8.52 8.28 -12.93
CA GLN A 326 -7.73 7.55 -13.93
C GLN A 326 -7.41 8.42 -15.17
N GLY A 327 -6.44 7.98 -15.95
CA GLY A 327 -6.08 8.61 -17.23
C GLY A 327 -5.43 10.00 -17.06
N GLY A 328 -6.16 11.07 -17.36
CA GLY A 328 -5.63 12.45 -17.35
C GLY A 328 -5.06 12.86 -15.98
N VAL A 329 -5.76 12.53 -14.90
CA VAL A 329 -5.30 12.82 -13.53
C VAL A 329 -4.04 12.02 -13.18
N GLU A 330 -4.01 10.72 -13.48
CA GLU A 330 -2.80 9.90 -13.26
C GLU A 330 -1.59 10.46 -14.02
N ASN A 331 -1.80 10.87 -15.27
CA ASN A 331 -0.75 11.49 -16.09
C ASN A 331 -0.25 12.82 -15.50
N ALA A 332 -1.16 13.64 -14.97
CA ALA A 332 -0.79 14.89 -14.31
C ALA A 332 0.02 14.65 -13.03
N VAL A 333 -0.37 13.66 -12.23
CA VAL A 333 0.40 13.25 -11.05
C VAL A 333 1.78 12.71 -11.46
N LEU A 334 1.87 11.89 -12.51
CA LEU A 334 3.15 11.41 -13.02
C LEU A 334 4.06 12.55 -13.52
N LYS A 335 3.49 13.62 -14.08
CA LYS A 335 4.24 14.82 -14.47
C LYS A 335 4.73 15.58 -13.24
N LEU A 336 3.85 15.83 -12.28
CA LEU A 336 4.17 16.50 -11.02
C LEU A 336 5.35 15.82 -10.29
N LEU A 337 5.34 14.48 -10.24
CA LEU A 337 6.39 13.69 -9.59
C LEU A 337 7.73 13.64 -10.36
N ARG A 338 7.78 14.13 -11.61
CA ARG A 338 9.01 14.18 -12.43
C ARG A 338 9.75 15.51 -12.32
N SER A 339 9.06 16.59 -11.97
CA SER A 339 9.69 17.90 -11.78
C SER A 339 10.72 17.75 -10.63
N PRO A 340 12.01 18.05 -10.85
CA PRO A 340 12.91 18.22 -9.73
C PRO A 340 12.36 19.39 -8.90
N PRO A 341 12.43 19.36 -7.56
CA PRO A 341 12.15 20.55 -6.78
C PRO A 341 13.06 21.67 -7.32
N GLU A 342 12.49 22.79 -7.74
CA GLU A 342 13.29 23.96 -8.05
C GLU A 342 14.13 24.24 -6.81
N GLU A 343 15.47 24.11 -6.95
CA GLU A 343 16.40 24.58 -5.95
C GLU A 343 16.07 26.05 -5.76
N GLY A 344 15.42 26.36 -4.61
CA GLY A 344 15.02 27.71 -4.28
C GLY A 344 16.19 28.64 -4.47
N ALA A 345 16.05 29.60 -5.37
CA ALA A 345 16.95 30.72 -5.50
C ALA A 345 17.08 31.34 -4.10
N ALA A 346 18.17 31.04 -3.44
CA ALA A 346 18.62 31.76 -2.27
C ALA A 346 19.14 33.11 -2.79
N GLU A 347 18.33 34.16 -2.68
CA GLU A 347 18.79 35.53 -2.55
C GLU A 347 18.80 35.93 -1.07
#